data_9793f49cb8ad4edc7ed13ca909134f9d
#
_entry.id   9793f49cb8ad4edc7ed13ca909134f9d
#
_cell.length_a   1.000
_cell.length_b   1.000
_cell.length_c   1.000
_cell.angle_alpha   90.00
_cell.angle_beta   90.00
_cell.angle_gamma   90.00
#
_symmetry.space_group_name_H-M   'P 1'
#
loop_
_entity.id
_entity.type
_entity.pdbx_description
1 polymer ?
#
loop_
_entity_poly.entity_id
_entity_poly.type
_entity_poly.pdbx_seq_one_letter_code
_entity_poly.pdbx_strand_id
1 'polypeptide(L)'
;MMLVEEAAPDAGALPVAALRGYLRLATGFEMATDAAEDAALAGFLRAAIATIEARTGKVLLRRPFRLRLEEWRDPARQPLPLAPVASVEAVEVTDAAGQVAAIEPAAWR
;
A
#
# COMPACT_ATOMS: atom_id res chain seq x y z
N MET A 1 -7.03 6.83 15.94
CA MET A 1 -6.96 6.28 14.56
C MET A 1 -5.60 5.64 14.35
N MET A 2 -5.58 4.43 13.91
CA MET A 2 -4.35 3.71 13.58
C MET A 2 -4.48 3.10 12.19
N LEU A 3 -3.57 3.47 11.30
CA LEU A 3 -3.46 2.92 9.96
C LEU A 3 -2.29 1.95 9.91
N VAL A 4 -2.53 0.74 9.46
CA VAL A 4 -1.51 -0.33 9.34
C VAL A 4 -1.48 -0.83 7.90
N GLU A 5 -0.30 -0.86 7.32
CA GLU A 5 -0.03 -1.57 6.07
C GLU A 5 0.06 -3.07 6.37
N GLU A 6 -0.83 -3.87 5.81
CA GLU A 6 -0.86 -5.33 6.09
C GLU A 6 0.15 -6.11 5.26
N ALA A 7 0.49 -5.60 4.08
CA ALA A 7 1.50 -6.19 3.21
C ALA A 7 2.27 -5.10 2.47
N ALA A 8 3.57 -5.26 2.38
CA ALA A 8 4.40 -4.41 1.54
C ALA A 8 3.99 -4.54 0.05
N PRO A 9 4.31 -3.53 -0.79
CA PRO A 9 4.11 -3.67 -2.23
C PRO A 9 4.77 -4.94 -2.76
N ASP A 10 4.05 -5.67 -3.61
CA ASP A 10 4.57 -6.87 -4.25
C ASP A 10 5.85 -6.54 -5.05
N ALA A 11 6.86 -7.38 -4.91
CA ALA A 11 8.12 -7.21 -5.64
C ALA A 11 7.90 -7.16 -7.16
N GLY A 12 6.95 -7.95 -7.67
CA GLY A 12 6.57 -7.96 -9.08
C GLY A 12 5.90 -6.66 -9.57
N ALA A 13 5.36 -5.85 -8.66
CA ALA A 13 4.77 -4.55 -8.98
C ALA A 13 5.80 -3.41 -9.04
N LEU A 14 7.00 -3.61 -8.54
CA LEU A 14 8.07 -2.61 -8.59
C LEU A 14 8.65 -2.51 -10.00
N PRO A 15 8.74 -1.30 -10.60
CA PRO A 15 9.22 -1.13 -11.96
C PRO A 15 10.76 -1.15 -12.05
N VAL A 16 11.39 -2.23 -11.61
CA VAL A 16 12.86 -2.39 -11.57
C VAL A 16 13.46 -2.29 -12.97
N ALA A 17 12.86 -2.96 -13.95
CA ALA A 17 13.34 -2.93 -15.34
C ALA A 17 13.27 -1.51 -15.92
N ALA A 18 12.22 -0.76 -15.62
CA ALA A 18 12.09 0.63 -16.07
C ALA A 18 13.15 1.53 -15.43
N LEU A 19 13.42 1.36 -14.13
CA LEU A 19 14.48 2.09 -13.44
C LEU A 19 15.85 1.76 -14.02
N ARG A 20 16.14 0.47 -14.27
CA ARG A 20 17.37 0.03 -14.91
C ARG A 20 17.56 0.70 -16.27
N GLY A 21 16.53 0.72 -17.11
CA GLY A 21 16.55 1.38 -18.40
C GLY A 21 16.77 2.89 -18.29
N TYR A 22 16.13 3.53 -17.35
CA TYR A 22 16.30 4.96 -17.07
C TYR A 22 17.72 5.32 -16.66
N LEU A 23 18.33 4.50 -15.81
CA LEU A 23 19.71 4.68 -15.35
C LEU A 23 20.74 4.17 -16.34
N ARG A 24 20.32 3.52 -17.44
CA ARG A 24 21.18 2.94 -18.46
C ARG A 24 22.20 1.91 -17.90
N LEU A 25 21.77 1.13 -16.90
CA LEU A 25 22.64 0.14 -16.25
C LEU A 25 22.86 -1.13 -17.09
N ALA A 26 22.03 -1.38 -18.08
CA ALA A 26 22.15 -2.52 -19.00
C ALA A 26 22.65 -2.05 -20.36
N THR A 27 23.90 -1.60 -20.44
CA THR A 27 24.55 -1.23 -21.70
C THR A 27 25.53 -2.31 -22.10
N GLY A 28 25.30 -2.99 -23.24
CA GLY A 28 26.21 -3.95 -23.82
C GLY A 28 25.64 -5.37 -23.93
N PHE A 29 26.51 -6.34 -24.23
CA PHE A 29 26.16 -7.72 -24.51
C PHE A 29 25.82 -8.55 -23.25
N GLU A 30 25.98 -8.03 -22.09
CA GLU A 30 25.67 -8.72 -20.85
C GLU A 30 24.18 -8.63 -20.57
N MET A 31 23.45 -9.63 -21.01
CA MET A 31 22.04 -9.84 -20.64
C MET A 31 21.89 -10.56 -19.29
N ALA A 32 22.96 -10.69 -18.53
CA ALA A 32 22.92 -11.26 -17.20
C ALA A 32 22.31 -10.25 -16.23
N THR A 33 21.08 -10.51 -15.80
CA THR A 33 20.47 -9.80 -14.68
C THR A 33 21.26 -10.13 -13.42
N ASP A 34 21.97 -9.14 -12.88
CA ASP A 34 22.56 -9.28 -11.56
C ASP A 34 21.47 -9.17 -10.50
N ALA A 35 21.17 -10.29 -9.84
CA ALA A 35 20.14 -10.35 -8.81
C ALA A 35 20.42 -9.39 -7.63
N ALA A 36 21.69 -9.16 -7.31
CA ALA A 36 22.08 -8.23 -6.26
C ALA A 36 21.80 -6.78 -6.67
N GLU A 37 22.03 -6.44 -7.94
CA GLU A 37 21.70 -5.12 -8.50
C GLU A 37 20.19 -4.91 -8.54
N ASP A 38 19.42 -5.90 -8.97
CA ASP A 38 17.96 -5.83 -8.96
C ASP A 38 17.40 -5.63 -7.54
N ALA A 39 17.95 -6.31 -6.54
CA ALA A 39 17.57 -6.12 -5.15
C ALA A 39 17.88 -4.71 -4.65
N ALA A 40 19.01 -4.14 -5.03
CA ALA A 40 19.38 -2.77 -4.69
C ALA A 40 18.42 -1.75 -5.35
N LEU A 41 18.10 -1.93 -6.63
CA LEU A 41 17.15 -1.10 -7.36
C LEU A 41 15.74 -1.18 -6.76
N ALA A 42 15.29 -2.36 -6.38
CA ALA A 42 14.03 -2.56 -5.68
C ALA A 42 14.00 -1.82 -4.34
N GLY A 43 15.11 -1.84 -3.58
CA GLY A 43 15.27 -1.10 -2.34
C GLY A 43 15.15 0.41 -2.54
N PHE A 44 15.79 0.98 -3.53
CA PHE A 44 15.68 2.40 -3.89
C PHE A 44 14.26 2.78 -4.31
N LEU A 45 13.59 1.94 -5.09
CA LEU A 45 12.18 2.17 -5.47
C LEU A 45 11.25 2.17 -4.26
N ARG A 46 11.41 1.22 -3.35
CA ARG A 46 10.61 1.16 -2.11
C ARG A 46 10.80 2.43 -1.27
N ALA A 47 12.03 2.90 -1.10
CA ALA A 47 12.33 4.11 -0.37
C ALA A 47 11.73 5.36 -1.03
N ALA A 48 11.82 5.47 -2.35
CA ALA A 48 11.25 6.57 -3.12
C ALA A 48 9.72 6.59 -3.03
N ILE A 49 9.08 5.43 -3.20
CA ILE A 49 7.62 5.26 -3.07
C ILE A 49 7.17 5.67 -1.67
N ALA A 50 7.82 5.17 -0.62
CA ALA A 50 7.48 5.50 0.76
C ALA A 50 7.60 7.01 1.02
N THR A 51 8.62 7.66 0.48
CA THR A 51 8.81 9.11 0.62
C THR A 51 7.70 9.91 -0.06
N ILE A 52 7.34 9.53 -1.29
CA ILE A 52 6.26 10.19 -2.05
C ILE A 52 4.92 9.99 -1.35
N GLU A 53 4.62 8.78 -0.95
CA GLU A 53 3.37 8.44 -0.26
C GLU A 53 3.23 9.19 1.07
N ALA A 54 4.30 9.26 1.86
CA ALA A 54 4.29 10.01 3.11
C ALA A 54 4.04 11.51 2.92
N ARG A 55 4.54 12.09 1.82
CA ARG A 55 4.36 13.52 1.53
C ARG A 55 3.02 13.86 0.90
N THR A 56 2.46 12.96 0.13
CA THR A 56 1.25 13.24 -0.66
C THR A 56 -0.03 12.64 -0.06
N GLY A 57 0.09 11.67 0.85
CA GLY A 57 -1.04 10.89 1.36
C GLY A 57 -1.66 9.97 0.30
N LYS A 58 -0.97 9.79 -0.83
CA LYS A 58 -1.44 8.94 -1.95
C LYS A 58 -0.67 7.64 -1.99
N VAL A 59 -1.39 6.55 -2.22
CA VAL A 59 -0.82 5.21 -2.38
C VAL A 59 -0.53 4.98 -3.86
N LEU A 60 0.72 4.72 -4.20
CA LEU A 60 1.15 4.54 -5.59
C LEU A 60 0.97 3.11 -6.09
N LEU A 61 1.13 2.12 -5.21
CA LEU A 61 0.98 0.71 -5.54
C LEU A 61 -0.14 0.10 -4.70
N ARG A 62 -1.02 -0.65 -5.36
CA ARG A 62 -2.14 -1.31 -4.72
C ARG A 62 -1.67 -2.33 -3.70
N ARG A 63 -2.17 -2.25 -2.48
CA ARG A 63 -1.93 -3.18 -1.40
C ARG A 63 -2.95 -3.01 -0.28
N PRO A 64 -3.12 -4.01 0.60
CA PRO A 64 -4.09 -3.95 1.68
C PRO A 64 -3.60 -3.08 2.84
N PHE A 65 -4.53 -2.32 3.38
CA PHE A 65 -4.37 -1.55 4.61
C PHE A 65 -5.51 -1.86 5.57
N ARG A 66 -5.23 -1.74 6.85
CA ARG A 66 -6.24 -1.80 7.92
C ARG A 66 -6.29 -0.46 8.65
N LEU A 67 -7.46 0.12 8.69
CA LEU A 67 -7.73 1.31 9.49
C LEU A 67 -8.51 0.91 10.74
N ARG A 68 -7.96 1.20 11.90
CA ARG A 68 -8.62 1.02 13.18
C ARG A 68 -9.04 2.36 13.75
N LEU A 69 -10.29 2.45 14.15
CA LEU A 69 -10.89 3.62 14.77
C LEU A 69 -11.45 3.23 16.15
N GLU A 70 -11.35 4.11 17.12
CA GLU A 70 -11.95 3.93 18.43
C GLU A 70 -13.35 4.50 18.50
N GLU A 71 -13.65 5.50 17.68
CA GLU A 71 -14.93 6.13 17.58
C GLU A 71 -15.28 6.51 16.15
N TRP A 72 -16.55 6.49 15.83
CA TRP A 72 -17.09 6.95 14.56
C TRP A 72 -17.70 8.33 14.78
N ARG A 73 -16.99 9.39 14.40
CA ARG A 73 -17.39 10.77 14.73
C ARG A 73 -18.62 11.24 13.99
N ASP A 74 -18.76 10.86 12.74
CA ASP A 74 -19.92 11.19 11.91
C ASP A 74 -20.63 9.89 11.55
N PRO A 75 -21.90 9.70 11.99
CA PRO A 75 -22.61 8.44 11.75
C PRO A 75 -22.84 8.13 10.26
N ALA A 76 -22.77 9.15 9.41
CA ALA A 76 -23.01 8.99 7.97
C ALA A 76 -21.72 8.88 7.13
N ARG A 77 -20.57 9.26 7.71
CA ARG A 77 -19.35 9.41 6.91
C ARG A 77 -18.07 9.22 7.71
N GLN A 78 -17.19 8.38 7.20
CA GLN A 78 -15.83 8.27 7.70
C GLN A 78 -14.83 8.53 6.56
N PRO A 79 -14.11 9.64 6.58
CA PRO A 79 -13.05 9.87 5.60
C PRO A 79 -11.90 8.88 5.82
N LEU A 80 -11.34 8.40 4.73
CA LEU A 80 -10.18 7.52 4.75
C LEU A 80 -8.89 8.33 4.58
N PRO A 81 -7.84 8.02 5.34
CA PRO A 81 -6.59 8.80 5.33
C PRO A 81 -5.70 8.54 4.10
N LEU A 82 -6.09 7.61 3.26
CA LEU A 82 -5.37 7.21 2.05
C LEU A 82 -6.20 7.40 0.80
N ALA A 83 -5.53 7.69 -0.30
CA ALA A 83 -6.14 7.79 -1.63
C ALA A 83 -5.17 7.28 -2.72
N PRO A 84 -5.66 6.78 -3.84
CA PRO A 84 -7.04 6.36 -4.07
C PRO A 84 -7.39 5.04 -3.38
N VAL A 85 -8.65 4.86 -3.02
CA VAL A 85 -9.15 3.59 -2.48
C VAL A 85 -9.81 2.82 -3.61
N ALA A 86 -9.32 1.62 -3.89
CA ALA A 86 -9.87 0.77 -4.94
C ALA A 86 -11.12 0.02 -4.47
N SER A 87 -11.08 -0.48 -3.26
CA SER A 87 -12.20 -1.18 -2.63
C SER A 87 -12.06 -1.17 -1.11
N VAL A 88 -13.18 -1.25 -0.42
CA VAL A 88 -13.24 -1.62 1.00
C VAL A 88 -13.64 -3.08 1.03
N GLU A 89 -12.86 -3.91 1.67
CA GLU A 89 -13.08 -5.37 1.68
C GLU A 89 -13.99 -5.80 2.82
N ALA A 90 -13.83 -5.21 3.99
CA ALA A 90 -14.64 -5.50 5.16
C ALA A 90 -14.72 -4.29 6.10
N VAL A 91 -15.81 -4.20 6.82
CA VAL A 91 -15.99 -3.31 7.96
C VAL A 91 -16.40 -4.17 9.13
N GLU A 92 -15.65 -4.08 10.23
CA GLU A 92 -15.87 -4.88 11.43
C GLU A 92 -15.98 -3.97 12.65
N VAL A 93 -16.83 -4.35 13.59
CA VAL A 93 -16.94 -3.70 14.89
C VAL A 93 -16.51 -4.68 15.97
N THR A 94 -15.63 -4.21 16.84
CA THR A 94 -15.21 -4.97 18.02
C THR A 94 -15.87 -4.34 19.25
N ASP A 95 -16.62 -5.13 20.01
CA ASP A 95 -17.26 -4.66 21.24
C ASP A 95 -16.26 -4.61 22.43
N ALA A 96 -16.75 -4.13 23.57
CA ALA A 96 -15.94 -4.02 24.79
C ALA A 96 -15.48 -5.38 25.35
N ALA A 97 -16.13 -6.48 24.96
CA ALA A 97 -15.75 -7.83 25.33
C ALA A 97 -14.75 -8.46 24.35
N GLY A 98 -14.39 -7.73 23.29
CA GLY A 98 -13.48 -8.20 22.26
C GLY A 98 -14.14 -9.06 21.18
N GLN A 99 -15.47 -9.13 21.15
CA GLN A 99 -16.20 -9.85 20.10
C GLN A 99 -16.21 -9.04 18.82
N VAL A 100 -15.88 -9.68 17.70
CA VAL A 100 -15.83 -9.07 16.38
C VAL A 100 -17.09 -9.42 15.62
N ALA A 101 -17.77 -8.41 15.07
CA ALA A 101 -18.92 -8.59 14.21
C ALA A 101 -18.66 -7.84 12.87
N ALA A 102 -18.83 -8.53 11.75
CA ALA A 102 -18.78 -7.92 10.44
C ALA A 102 -20.08 -7.14 10.17
N ILE A 103 -19.93 -5.96 9.61
CA ILE A 103 -21.07 -5.15 9.14
C ILE A 103 -21.38 -5.56 7.70
N GLU A 104 -22.66 -5.81 7.45
CA GLU A 104 -23.15 -6.16 6.11
C GLU A 104 -22.72 -5.13 5.06
N PRO A 105 -22.21 -5.55 3.89
CA PRO A 105 -21.76 -4.63 2.84
C PRO A 105 -22.84 -3.64 2.37
N ALA A 106 -24.10 -3.99 2.48
CA ALA A 106 -25.20 -3.09 2.15
C ALA A 106 -25.35 -1.88 3.11
N ALA A 107 -24.76 -1.96 4.29
CA ALA A 107 -24.82 -0.90 5.30
C ALA A 107 -23.74 0.18 5.13
N TRP A 108 -22.77 -0.03 4.26
CA TRP A 108 -21.71 0.94 3.97
C TRP A 108 -21.38 1.01 2.46
N ARG A 109 -20.86 2.17 2.01
CA ARG A 109 -20.49 2.43 0.60
C ARG A 109 -19.23 3.29 0.53
#